data_d800263397c755c7978b8e50ace27b83
#
_entry.id   d800263397c755c7978b8e50ace27b83
#
_cell.length_a   1.000
_cell.length_b   1.000
_cell.length_c   1.000
_cell.angle_alpha   90.00
_cell.angle_beta   90.00
_cell.angle_gamma   90.00
#
_symmetry.space_group_name_H-M   'P 1'
#
loop_
_entity.id
_entity.type
_entity.pdbx_description
1 polymer ?
#
loop_
_entity_poly.entity_id
_entity_poly.type
_entity_poly.pdbx_seq_one_letter_code
_entity_poly.pdbx_strand_id
1 'polypeptide(L)' 'MTVNRPALAASDVLRALLALGYSEKEALAALKALPEGLSVADGIRQALKLLSKA' A
#
# COMPACT_ATOMS: atom_id res chain seq x y z
N MET A 1 -17.53 9.13 -13.47
CA MET A 1 -17.17 8.91 -13.26
C MET A 1 -16.82 8.00 -12.69
N THR A 2 -16.75 7.32 -12.56
CA THR A 2 -16.58 6.59 -11.94
C THR A 2 -15.49 5.90 -12.04
N VAL A 3 -14.92 5.73 -11.45
CA VAL A 3 -13.89 5.27 -11.44
C VAL A 3 -13.79 4.05 -11.17
N ASN A 4 -13.44 3.25 -11.75
CA ASN A 4 -13.36 2.09 -11.50
C ASN A 4 -12.09 1.74 -11.22
N ARG A 5 -11.72 1.54 -10.22
CA ARG A 5 -10.58 1.26 -9.81
C ARG A 5 -10.23 -0.09 -9.75
N PRO A 6 -9.11 -0.57 -10.05
CA PRO A 6 -8.69 -1.92 -9.89
C PRO A 6 -8.61 -2.26 -8.46
N ALA A 7 -8.43 -3.48 -8.19
CA ALA A 7 -8.41 -3.98 -6.85
C ALA A 7 -7.38 -3.28 -6.02
N LEU A 8 -6.21 -3.06 -6.52
CA LEU A 8 -5.20 -2.41 -5.74
C LEU A 8 -4.92 -1.05 -6.29
N ALA A 9 -5.07 -0.06 -5.50
CA ALA A 9 -4.72 1.27 -5.88
C ALA A 9 -3.44 1.61 -5.17
N ALA A 10 -2.34 1.41 -5.82
CA ALA A 10 -1.04 1.62 -5.19
C ALA A 10 -0.89 3.01 -4.61
N SER A 11 -1.40 4.02 -5.30
CA SER A 11 -1.25 5.36 -4.76
C SER A 11 -2.05 5.56 -3.49
N ASP A 12 -3.17 4.88 -3.35
CA ASP A 12 -3.96 4.99 -2.13
C ASP A 12 -3.22 4.33 -0.97
N VAL A 13 -2.63 3.18 -1.22
CA VAL A 13 -1.85 2.49 -0.19
C VAL A 13 -0.65 3.34 0.20
N LEU A 14 0.01 3.91 -0.78
CA LEU A 14 1.16 4.76 -0.54
C LEU A 14 0.78 5.93 0.34
N ARG A 15 -0.31 6.61 0.03
CA ARG A 15 -0.75 7.73 0.80
C ARG A 15 -1.09 7.36 2.22
N ALA A 16 -1.73 6.21 2.39
CA ALA A 16 -2.08 5.75 3.72
C ALA A 16 -0.82 5.52 4.54
N LEU A 17 0.19 4.92 3.95
CA LEU A 17 1.42 4.67 4.66
C LEU A 17 2.13 5.95 5.04
N LEU A 18 2.14 6.92 4.12
CA LEU A 18 2.75 8.21 4.41
C LEU A 18 2.01 8.90 5.55
N ALA A 19 0.71 8.78 5.57
CA ALA A 19 -0.08 9.40 6.63
C ALA A 19 0.22 8.79 7.98
N LEU A 20 0.65 7.52 7.98
CA LEU A 20 0.99 6.87 9.23
C LEU A 20 2.41 7.17 9.68
N GLY A 21 3.17 7.89 8.86
CA GLY A 21 4.50 8.28 9.25
C GLY A 21 5.64 7.55 8.57
N TYR A 22 5.35 6.65 7.66
CA TYR A 22 6.42 5.94 6.95
C TYR A 22 6.97 6.82 5.84
N SER A 23 8.21 6.62 5.48
CA SER A 23 8.81 7.42 4.44
C SER A 23 8.37 6.88 3.08
N GLU A 24 8.49 7.71 2.08
CA GLU A 24 8.11 7.32 0.74
C GLU A 24 8.90 6.11 0.27
N LYS A 25 10.19 6.11 0.60
CA LYS A 25 11.03 5.01 0.24
C LYS A 25 10.55 3.72 0.84
N GLU A 26 10.20 3.75 2.11
CA GLU A 26 9.71 2.57 2.80
C GLU A 26 8.38 2.12 2.21
N ALA A 27 7.50 3.07 1.95
CA ALA A 27 6.20 2.75 1.42
C ALA A 27 6.32 2.13 0.03
N LEU A 28 7.19 2.66 -0.80
CA LEU A 28 7.37 2.12 -2.13
C LEU A 28 7.96 0.72 -2.09
N ALA A 29 8.89 0.50 -1.18
CA ALA A 29 9.48 -0.81 -1.05
C ALA A 29 8.43 -1.83 -0.64
N ALA A 30 7.55 -1.45 0.27
CA ALA A 30 6.49 -2.34 0.70
C ALA A 30 5.53 -2.62 -0.45
N LEU A 31 5.20 -1.61 -1.22
CA LEU A 31 4.32 -1.79 -2.35
C LEU A 31 4.87 -2.77 -3.37
N LYS A 32 6.16 -2.69 -3.60
CA LYS A 32 6.77 -3.58 -4.54
C LYS A 32 6.71 -5.02 -4.10
N ALA A 33 6.68 -5.26 -2.83
CA ALA A 33 6.63 -6.61 -2.30
C ALA A 33 5.21 -7.16 -2.26
N LEU A 34 4.21 -6.34 -2.50
CA LEU A 34 2.84 -6.81 -2.44
C LEU A 34 2.44 -7.55 -3.71
N PRO A 35 1.65 -8.60 -3.58
CA PRO A 35 1.16 -9.27 -4.78
C PRO A 35 0.08 -8.45 -5.42
N GLU A 36 -0.20 -8.74 -6.68
CA GLU A 36 -1.23 -8.02 -7.37
C GLU A 36 -2.58 -8.55 -6.96
N GLY A 37 -3.60 -7.76 -7.18
CA GLY A 37 -4.94 -8.22 -6.91
C GLY A 37 -5.46 -7.97 -5.53
N LEU A 38 -4.70 -7.31 -4.69
CA LEU A 38 -5.16 -7.02 -3.35
C LEU A 38 -6.05 -5.78 -3.36
N SER A 39 -7.00 -5.74 -2.45
CA SER A 39 -7.78 -4.54 -2.26
C SER A 39 -6.91 -3.53 -1.53
N VAL A 40 -7.36 -2.29 -1.47
CA VAL A 40 -6.60 -1.26 -0.77
C VAL A 40 -6.42 -1.65 0.69
N ALA A 41 -7.47 -2.12 1.32
CA ALA A 41 -7.38 -2.50 2.73
C ALA A 41 -6.38 -3.63 2.93
N ASP A 42 -6.42 -4.64 2.08
CA ASP A 42 -5.49 -5.74 2.19
C ASP A 42 -4.07 -5.28 1.89
N GLY A 43 -3.93 -4.40 0.91
CA GLY A 43 -2.61 -3.87 0.58
C GLY A 43 -2.00 -3.13 1.74
N ILE A 44 -2.78 -2.32 2.42
CA ILE A 44 -2.29 -1.58 3.57
C ILE A 44 -1.89 -2.53 4.67
N ARG A 45 -2.72 -3.52 4.92
CA ARG A 45 -2.46 -4.47 5.95
C ARG A 45 -1.17 -5.24 5.71
N GLN A 46 -0.99 -5.71 4.48
CA GLN A 46 0.22 -6.44 4.14
C GLN A 46 1.44 -5.53 4.22
N ALA A 47 1.30 -4.31 3.75
CA ALA A 47 2.41 -3.37 3.79
C ALA A 47 2.83 -3.09 5.23
N LEU A 48 1.86 -2.93 6.11
CA LEU A 48 2.18 -2.67 7.50
C LEU A 48 2.91 -3.84 8.12
N LYS A 49 2.54 -5.04 7.75
CA LYS A 49 3.24 -6.21 8.24
C LYS A 49 4.67 -6.22 7.79
N LEU A 50 4.90 -5.89 6.53
CA LEU A 50 6.24 -5.87 5.99
C LEU A 50 7.09 -4.81 6.67
N LEU A 51 6.51 -3.65 6.88
CA LEU A 51 7.24 -2.57 7.48
C LEU A 51 7.52 -2.80 8.96
N SER A 52 6.61 -3.45 9.64
CA SER A 52 6.83 -3.66 11.05
C SER A 52 7.80 -4.79 11.31
N LYS A 53 8.10 -5.62 10.32
CA LYS A 53 9.05 -6.63 10.52
C LYS A 53 10.41 -6.10 10.47
N ALA A 54 10.64 -4.99 9.91
CA ALA A 54 11.98 -4.47 9.70
C ALA A 54 12.69 -4.07 10.98
#